data_2cd19f2f9be3741183156becdc4b2e38
#
_entry.id   2cd19f2f9be3741183156becdc4b2e38
#
_cell.length_a   1.000
_cell.length_b   1.000
_cell.length_c   1.000
_cell.angle_alpha   90.00
_cell.angle_beta   90.00
_cell.angle_gamma   90.00
#
_symmetry.space_group_name_H-M   'P 1'
#
loop_
_entity.id
_entity.type
_entity.pdbx_description
1 polymer ?
#
loop_
_entity_poly.entity_id
_entity_poly.type
_entity_poly.pdbx_seq_one_letter_code
_entity_poly.pdbx_strand_id
1 'polypeptide(L)'
;MPQTISCAIVVYNEERNVRDCLESAKWMDEIIVVDAFSQDKTVQICREYTPRIYQRPWNGFGEQKNYAIDHAACDWVFILDADERISPELRAEIEAVLARSQTDGPVAYYLPRRNYFYGRWIKRLGCYPDYQLRLFRKGVGRLNDEEPHNKFVFQGEAGHLRTPLDHYTERTIEDHFRKFNNFTTLAAQERAKTRRTAHWYDLTFRPILTFFKYYLQRQGFREGMHGFVISVFASMYTFVKYAKLWDLIRAQNDGLDPPPV
;
A
#
# COMPACT_ATOMS: atom_id res chain seq x y z
N MET A 1 28.45 8.59 -15.45
CA MET A 1 27.46 7.71 -16.08
C MET A 1 26.11 8.04 -15.47
N PRO A 2 24.99 7.93 -16.15
CA PRO A 2 23.68 8.07 -15.53
C PRO A 2 23.53 6.99 -14.44
N GLN A 3 22.88 7.35 -13.35
CA GLN A 3 22.63 6.42 -12.24
C GLN A 3 21.56 5.40 -12.66
N THR A 4 21.71 4.16 -12.21
CA THR A 4 20.82 3.04 -12.53
C THR A 4 19.73 2.86 -11.49
N ILE A 5 18.60 2.23 -11.88
CA ILE A 5 17.42 2.08 -11.02
C ILE A 5 16.84 0.67 -11.08
N SER A 6 16.62 0.07 -9.91
CA SER A 6 15.88 -1.18 -9.73
C SER A 6 14.44 -0.94 -9.32
N CYS A 7 13.49 -1.65 -9.92
CA CYS A 7 12.10 -1.70 -9.47
C CYS A 7 11.88 -2.92 -8.56
N ALA A 8 11.46 -2.69 -7.33
CA ALA A 8 11.15 -3.72 -6.35
C ALA A 8 9.63 -3.88 -6.20
N ILE A 9 9.10 -5.05 -6.58
CA ILE A 9 7.66 -5.32 -6.63
C ILE A 9 7.36 -6.55 -5.75
N VAL A 10 6.32 -6.44 -4.91
CA VAL A 10 5.79 -7.57 -4.14
C VAL A 10 4.41 -7.91 -4.67
N VAL A 11 4.15 -9.20 -4.90
CA VAL A 11 2.90 -9.67 -5.49
C VAL A 11 2.30 -10.85 -4.73
N TYR A 12 0.96 -10.92 -4.74
CA TYR A 12 0.19 -12.10 -4.35
C TYR A 12 -1.19 -12.08 -5.01
N ASN A 13 -1.44 -12.97 -5.99
CA ASN A 13 -2.69 -13.07 -6.75
C ASN A 13 -3.11 -11.73 -7.41
N GLU A 14 -2.19 -11.14 -8.18
CA GLU A 14 -2.35 -9.84 -8.84
C GLU A 14 -2.44 -9.93 -10.37
N GLU A 15 -2.92 -11.05 -10.93
CA GLU A 15 -2.99 -11.27 -12.39
C GLU A 15 -3.70 -10.15 -13.14
N ARG A 16 -4.66 -9.47 -12.49
CA ARG A 16 -5.44 -8.35 -13.08
C ARG A 16 -4.68 -7.03 -13.11
N ASN A 17 -3.67 -6.90 -12.29
CA ASN A 17 -2.96 -5.64 -12.08
C ASN A 17 -1.52 -5.67 -12.57
N VAL A 18 -0.83 -6.80 -12.38
CA VAL A 18 0.62 -6.89 -12.49
C VAL A 18 1.14 -6.56 -13.89
N ARG A 19 0.40 -6.89 -14.97
CA ARG A 19 0.82 -6.57 -16.35
C ARG A 19 0.99 -5.07 -16.56
N ASP A 20 -0.03 -4.28 -16.24
CA ASP A 20 0.03 -2.83 -16.42
C ASP A 20 1.07 -2.19 -15.49
N CYS A 21 1.29 -2.75 -14.29
CA CYS A 21 2.35 -2.32 -13.38
C CYS A 21 3.72 -2.50 -14.04
N LEU A 22 4.02 -3.70 -14.52
CA LEU A 22 5.29 -4.04 -15.18
C LEU A 22 5.50 -3.24 -16.47
N GLU A 23 4.46 -3.05 -17.29
CA GLU A 23 4.53 -2.19 -18.47
C GLU A 23 4.95 -0.76 -18.11
N SER A 24 4.45 -0.21 -17.01
CA SER A 24 4.81 1.14 -16.55
C SER A 24 6.24 1.24 -15.99
N ALA A 25 6.84 0.11 -15.59
CA ALA A 25 8.17 0.04 -14.98
C ALA A 25 9.26 -0.51 -15.91
N LYS A 26 8.93 -1.05 -17.08
CA LYS A 26 9.86 -1.75 -18.00
C LYS A 26 11.04 -0.90 -18.54
N TRP A 27 11.00 0.40 -18.35
CA TRP A 27 12.08 1.31 -18.70
C TRP A 27 13.21 1.35 -17.66
N MET A 28 13.00 0.81 -16.46
CA MET A 28 14.01 0.70 -15.41
C MET A 28 15.04 -0.38 -15.76
N ASP A 29 16.26 -0.23 -15.25
CA ASP A 29 17.39 -1.12 -15.59
C ASP A 29 17.18 -2.54 -15.06
N GLU A 30 16.41 -2.68 -13.97
CA GLU A 30 16.16 -3.95 -13.31
C GLU A 30 14.75 -4.00 -12.72
N ILE A 31 14.10 -5.16 -12.84
CA ILE A 31 12.83 -5.46 -12.17
C ILE A 31 13.02 -6.70 -11.30
N ILE A 32 12.69 -6.59 -10.01
CA ILE A 32 12.72 -7.66 -9.03
C ILE A 32 11.30 -7.89 -8.54
N VAL A 33 10.84 -9.14 -8.63
CA VAL A 33 9.52 -9.54 -8.16
C VAL A 33 9.67 -10.51 -7.00
N VAL A 34 9.00 -10.24 -5.89
CA VAL A 34 8.86 -11.16 -4.76
C VAL A 34 7.41 -11.62 -4.69
N ASP A 35 7.20 -12.90 -4.95
CA ASP A 35 5.88 -13.53 -5.02
C ASP A 35 5.60 -14.36 -3.75
N ALA A 36 4.44 -14.16 -3.16
CA ALA A 36 4.00 -14.88 -1.97
C ALA A 36 3.25 -16.19 -2.30
N PHE A 37 3.74 -16.97 -3.29
CA PHE A 37 3.12 -18.19 -3.80
C PHE A 37 1.73 -17.95 -4.42
N SER A 38 1.65 -17.02 -5.36
CA SER A 38 0.43 -16.77 -6.16
C SER A 38 -0.10 -18.03 -6.82
N GLN A 39 -1.43 -18.19 -6.80
CA GLN A 39 -2.14 -19.35 -7.36
C GLN A 39 -2.80 -19.03 -8.71
N ASP A 40 -2.75 -17.78 -9.14
CA ASP A 40 -3.25 -17.29 -10.42
C ASP A 40 -2.11 -17.13 -11.45
N LYS A 41 -2.36 -16.39 -12.53
CA LYS A 41 -1.37 -16.17 -13.59
C LYS A 41 -0.30 -15.10 -13.27
N THR A 42 -0.25 -14.59 -12.04
CA THR A 42 0.67 -13.50 -11.64
C THR A 42 2.11 -13.83 -12.00
N VAL A 43 2.63 -14.98 -11.55
CA VAL A 43 4.03 -15.38 -11.81
C VAL A 43 4.29 -15.61 -13.30
N GLN A 44 3.32 -16.18 -14.02
CA GLN A 44 3.43 -16.37 -15.47
C GLN A 44 3.61 -15.05 -16.20
N ILE A 45 2.81 -14.04 -15.83
CA ILE A 45 2.90 -12.69 -16.40
C ILE A 45 4.25 -12.03 -16.04
N CYS A 46 4.69 -12.13 -14.78
CA CYS A 46 5.96 -11.54 -14.35
C CYS A 46 7.15 -12.08 -15.14
N ARG A 47 7.15 -13.37 -15.52
CA ARG A 47 8.21 -14.00 -16.32
C ARG A 47 8.38 -13.42 -17.72
N GLU A 48 7.38 -12.72 -18.25
CA GLU A 48 7.46 -12.02 -19.54
C GLU A 48 8.36 -10.76 -19.45
N TYR A 49 8.60 -10.23 -18.23
CA TYR A 49 9.31 -8.98 -18.00
C TYR A 49 10.66 -9.14 -17.30
N THR A 50 10.81 -10.16 -16.45
CA THR A 50 12.04 -10.37 -15.69
C THR A 50 12.25 -11.84 -15.32
N PRO A 51 13.50 -12.34 -15.35
CA PRO A 51 13.85 -13.62 -14.76
C PRO A 51 14.03 -13.56 -13.23
N ARG A 52 14.09 -12.37 -12.63
CA ARG A 52 14.37 -12.16 -11.20
C ARG A 52 13.08 -12.21 -10.38
N ILE A 53 12.53 -13.42 -10.27
CA ILE A 53 11.32 -13.71 -9.51
C ILE A 53 11.69 -14.64 -8.36
N TYR A 54 11.40 -14.21 -7.14
CA TYR A 54 11.68 -14.92 -5.89
C TYR A 54 10.38 -15.32 -5.23
N GLN A 55 10.13 -16.60 -5.05
CA GLN A 55 8.97 -17.12 -4.34
C GLN A 55 9.32 -17.42 -2.88
N ARG A 56 8.55 -16.84 -1.95
CA ARG A 56 8.75 -17.06 -0.51
C ARG A 56 7.43 -16.91 0.27
N PRO A 57 7.31 -17.55 1.46
CA PRO A 57 6.14 -17.37 2.31
C PRO A 57 5.91 -15.90 2.68
N TRP A 58 4.65 -15.53 2.87
CA TRP A 58 4.29 -14.22 3.35
C TRP A 58 4.63 -14.07 4.83
N ASN A 59 5.56 -13.17 5.15
CA ASN A 59 5.96 -12.85 6.52
C ASN A 59 5.70 -11.37 6.87
N GLY A 60 4.82 -10.69 6.13
CA GLY A 60 4.50 -9.29 6.28
C GLY A 60 5.01 -8.40 5.15
N PHE A 61 4.38 -7.22 5.01
CA PHE A 61 4.72 -6.27 3.94
C PHE A 61 6.16 -5.77 4.00
N GLY A 62 6.62 -5.43 5.22
CA GLY A 62 7.96 -4.90 5.45
C GLY A 62 9.04 -5.90 5.05
N GLU A 63 8.93 -7.15 5.50
CA GLU A 63 9.90 -8.20 5.22
C GLU A 63 9.93 -8.56 3.73
N GLN A 64 8.78 -8.66 3.05
CA GLN A 64 8.73 -8.94 1.62
C GLN A 64 9.38 -7.82 0.79
N LYS A 65 9.07 -6.55 1.11
CA LYS A 65 9.67 -5.41 0.42
C LYS A 65 11.18 -5.31 0.70
N ASN A 66 11.61 -5.52 1.95
CA ASN A 66 13.02 -5.54 2.30
C ASN A 66 13.78 -6.63 1.53
N TYR A 67 13.19 -7.80 1.37
CA TYR A 67 13.78 -8.87 0.58
C TYR A 67 14.00 -8.45 -0.90
N ALA A 68 13.02 -7.78 -1.51
CA ALA A 68 13.17 -7.24 -2.86
C ALA A 68 14.27 -6.16 -2.92
N ILE A 69 14.33 -5.27 -1.94
CA ILE A 69 15.34 -4.22 -1.83
C ILE A 69 16.77 -4.81 -1.70
N ASP A 70 16.93 -5.85 -0.90
CA ASP A 70 18.23 -6.52 -0.69
C ASP A 70 18.76 -7.15 -1.99
N HIS A 71 17.86 -7.61 -2.87
CA HIS A 71 18.21 -8.19 -4.17
C HIS A 71 18.39 -7.15 -5.29
N ALA A 72 18.09 -5.88 -5.05
CA ALA A 72 18.33 -4.80 -6.01
C ALA A 72 19.83 -4.62 -6.24
N ALA A 73 20.26 -4.45 -7.50
CA ALA A 73 21.68 -4.29 -7.85
C ALA A 73 22.06 -2.84 -8.24
N CYS A 74 21.07 -2.01 -8.59
CA CYS A 74 21.26 -0.66 -9.11
C CYS A 74 21.54 0.39 -7.99
N ASP A 75 21.91 1.62 -8.40
CA ASP A 75 22.21 2.75 -7.49
C ASP A 75 20.98 3.22 -6.71
N TRP A 76 19.81 3.14 -7.36
CA TRP A 76 18.53 3.53 -6.79
C TRP A 76 17.53 2.37 -6.78
N VAL A 77 16.62 2.42 -5.83
CA VAL A 77 15.51 1.47 -5.72
C VAL A 77 14.19 2.24 -5.77
N PHE A 78 13.27 1.78 -6.60
CA PHE A 78 11.88 2.23 -6.63
C PHE A 78 10.98 1.09 -6.13
N ILE A 79 10.25 1.31 -5.03
CA ILE A 79 9.23 0.36 -4.57
C ILE A 79 7.93 0.66 -5.32
N LEU A 80 7.39 -0.35 -6.01
CA LEU A 80 6.14 -0.26 -6.77
C LEU A 80 5.20 -1.37 -6.32
N ASP A 81 3.98 -1.02 -5.92
CA ASP A 81 2.96 -2.02 -5.61
C ASP A 81 2.25 -2.46 -6.91
N ALA A 82 1.77 -3.71 -6.97
CA ALA A 82 1.21 -4.29 -8.20
C ALA A 82 -0.01 -3.51 -8.77
N ASP A 83 -0.71 -2.78 -7.91
CA ASP A 83 -1.84 -1.93 -8.25
C ASP A 83 -1.45 -0.45 -8.51
N GLU A 84 -0.14 -0.16 -8.63
CA GLU A 84 0.38 1.17 -8.95
C GLU A 84 0.90 1.25 -10.40
N ARG A 85 0.93 2.48 -10.98
CA ARG A 85 1.39 2.77 -12.35
C ARG A 85 2.22 4.04 -12.36
N ILE A 86 3.35 3.98 -13.05
CA ILE A 86 4.22 5.13 -13.31
C ILE A 86 3.78 5.78 -14.61
N SER A 87 3.31 7.04 -14.55
CA SER A 87 2.96 7.79 -15.76
C SER A 87 4.23 8.23 -16.51
N PRO A 88 4.12 8.58 -17.82
CA PRO A 88 5.26 9.13 -18.58
C PRO A 88 5.85 10.39 -17.94
N GLU A 89 5.01 11.23 -17.33
CA GLU A 89 5.43 12.46 -16.64
C GLU A 89 6.22 12.14 -15.36
N LEU A 90 5.75 11.14 -14.59
CA LEU A 90 6.47 10.69 -13.37
C LEU A 90 7.80 10.05 -13.75
N ARG A 91 7.83 9.25 -14.83
CA ARG A 91 9.06 8.70 -15.38
C ARG A 91 10.07 9.79 -15.71
N ALA A 92 9.67 10.83 -16.44
CA ALA A 92 10.55 11.94 -16.78
C ALA A 92 11.10 12.66 -15.54
N GLU A 93 10.29 12.83 -14.48
CA GLU A 93 10.73 13.44 -13.24
C GLU A 93 11.74 12.53 -12.49
N ILE A 94 11.53 11.21 -12.47
CA ILE A 94 12.48 10.25 -11.93
C ILE A 94 13.80 10.26 -12.71
N GLU A 95 13.75 10.20 -14.04
CA GLU A 95 14.95 10.27 -14.90
C GLU A 95 15.75 11.55 -14.65
N ALA A 96 15.08 12.69 -14.40
CA ALA A 96 15.73 13.93 -14.03
C ALA A 96 16.43 13.87 -12.65
N VAL A 97 15.92 13.07 -11.71
CA VAL A 97 16.62 12.79 -10.43
C VAL A 97 17.88 11.94 -10.68
N LEU A 98 17.75 10.87 -11.49
CA LEU A 98 18.87 9.96 -11.80
C LEU A 98 19.99 10.64 -12.57
N ALA A 99 19.69 11.69 -13.32
CA ALA A 99 20.68 12.47 -14.07
C ALA A 99 21.54 13.41 -13.20
N ARG A 100 21.19 13.62 -11.91
CA ARG A 100 21.97 14.47 -10.99
C ARG A 100 23.26 13.78 -10.57
N SER A 101 24.21 14.58 -10.04
CA SER A 101 25.44 14.03 -9.46
C SER A 101 25.13 13.11 -8.26
N GLN A 102 25.93 12.06 -8.08
CA GLN A 102 25.77 11.12 -6.95
C GLN A 102 25.88 11.78 -5.58
N THR A 103 26.59 12.90 -5.48
CA THR A 103 26.83 13.61 -4.21
C THR A 103 25.81 14.67 -3.89
N ASP A 104 24.95 15.05 -4.87
CA ASP A 104 24.09 16.21 -4.73
C ASP A 104 22.63 15.82 -4.51
N GLY A 105 22.04 16.38 -3.45
CA GLY A 105 20.61 16.32 -3.18
C GLY A 105 20.14 15.17 -2.30
N PRO A 106 18.81 15.04 -2.17
CA PRO A 106 18.18 14.03 -1.31
C PRO A 106 18.54 12.60 -1.67
N VAL A 107 18.62 11.76 -0.65
CA VAL A 107 18.88 10.31 -0.79
C VAL A 107 17.61 9.49 -0.95
N ALA A 108 16.45 10.11 -0.72
CA ALA A 108 15.15 9.48 -0.81
C ALA A 108 14.10 10.50 -1.25
N TYR A 109 12.99 10.04 -1.87
CA TYR A 109 11.94 10.90 -2.36
C TYR A 109 10.57 10.36 -2.02
N TYR A 110 9.72 11.25 -1.51
CA TYR A 110 8.29 11.04 -1.35
C TYR A 110 7.56 11.42 -2.64
N LEU A 111 6.58 10.60 -3.02
CA LEU A 111 5.69 10.84 -4.15
C LEU A 111 4.25 10.93 -3.66
N PRO A 112 3.43 11.88 -4.17
CA PRO A 112 2.01 11.87 -3.90
C PRO A 112 1.34 10.73 -4.68
N ARG A 113 0.47 9.93 -4.04
CA ARG A 113 -0.34 8.92 -4.73
C ARG A 113 -1.67 9.52 -5.15
N ARG A 114 -2.08 9.19 -6.38
CA ARG A 114 -3.38 9.50 -6.94
C ARG A 114 -4.27 8.26 -6.85
N ASN A 115 -5.07 8.20 -5.79
CA ASN A 115 -5.86 7.03 -5.44
C ASN A 115 -7.15 6.97 -6.26
N TYR A 116 -7.32 5.88 -7.04
CA TYR A 116 -8.52 5.58 -7.82
C TYR A 116 -9.38 4.55 -7.09
N PHE A 117 -10.63 4.92 -6.82
CA PHE A 117 -11.66 4.03 -6.29
C PHE A 117 -12.77 3.87 -7.33
N TYR A 118 -13.08 2.64 -7.68
CA TYR A 118 -14.16 2.30 -8.62
C TYR A 118 -14.07 3.07 -9.94
N GLY A 119 -12.83 3.16 -10.48
CA GLY A 119 -12.54 3.83 -11.75
C GLY A 119 -12.43 5.36 -11.69
N ARG A 120 -12.56 5.99 -10.50
CA ARG A 120 -12.48 7.44 -10.34
C ARG A 120 -11.37 7.87 -9.40
N TRP A 121 -10.58 8.88 -9.80
CA TRP A 121 -9.64 9.56 -8.90
C TRP A 121 -10.38 10.32 -7.80
N ILE A 122 -10.09 9.99 -6.55
CA ILE A 122 -10.67 10.64 -5.37
C ILE A 122 -9.68 11.68 -4.83
N LYS A 123 -10.08 12.96 -4.89
CA LYS A 123 -9.25 14.09 -4.45
C LYS A 123 -9.46 14.47 -2.99
N ARG A 124 -10.62 14.12 -2.44
CA ARG A 124 -11.05 14.44 -1.07
C ARG A 124 -10.93 13.22 -0.16
N LEU A 125 -11.61 13.23 0.96
CA LEU A 125 -11.65 12.14 1.94
C LEU A 125 -10.30 11.86 2.61
N GLY A 126 -9.29 12.70 2.40
CA GLY A 126 -7.92 12.46 2.83
C GLY A 126 -7.14 11.53 1.90
N CYS A 127 -7.65 11.31 0.65
CA CYS A 127 -7.02 10.44 -0.32
C CYS A 127 -5.94 11.14 -1.16
N TYR A 128 -5.88 12.49 -1.15
CA TYR A 128 -4.86 13.25 -1.89
C TYR A 128 -4.54 14.58 -1.19
N PRO A 129 -3.25 15.01 -1.14
CA PRO A 129 -2.08 14.21 -1.46
C PRO A 129 -1.81 13.13 -0.40
N ASP A 130 -1.46 11.91 -0.85
CA ASP A 130 -1.06 10.80 0.00
C ASP A 130 0.41 10.50 -0.30
N TYR A 131 1.32 11.12 0.44
CA TYR A 131 2.75 11.00 0.20
C TYR A 131 3.31 9.68 0.69
N GLN A 132 3.96 8.93 -0.23
CA GLN A 132 4.65 7.68 0.06
C GLN A 132 6.11 7.79 -0.36
N LEU A 133 7.03 7.27 0.46
CA LEU A 133 8.42 7.14 0.08
C LEU A 133 8.54 5.94 -0.88
N ARG A 134 8.96 6.20 -2.12
CA ARG A 134 9.01 5.18 -3.17
C ARG A 134 10.39 5.09 -3.85
N LEU A 135 11.13 6.18 -3.96
CA LEU A 135 12.42 6.24 -4.62
C LEU A 135 13.51 6.55 -3.59
N PHE A 136 14.57 5.74 -3.53
CA PHE A 136 15.68 5.97 -2.60
C PHE A 136 16.99 5.34 -3.11
N ARG A 137 18.12 5.86 -2.66
CA ARG A 137 19.43 5.26 -2.94
C ARG A 137 19.54 3.91 -2.24
N LYS A 138 20.15 2.95 -2.94
CA LYS A 138 20.41 1.63 -2.34
C LYS A 138 21.29 1.78 -1.08
N GLY A 139 20.90 1.06 -0.03
CA GLY A 139 21.66 1.01 1.24
C GLY A 139 21.37 2.13 2.22
N VAL A 140 20.54 3.16 1.88
CA VAL A 140 20.27 4.28 2.81
C VAL A 140 19.28 3.96 3.91
N GLY A 141 18.45 2.91 3.74
CA GLY A 141 17.41 2.57 4.72
C GLY A 141 16.64 1.30 4.39
N ARG A 142 15.69 0.97 5.26
CA ARG A 142 14.82 -0.22 5.19
C ARG A 142 13.45 0.09 5.74
N LEU A 143 12.45 -0.75 5.39
CA LEU A 143 11.17 -0.74 6.09
C LEU A 143 11.34 -1.37 7.48
N ASN A 144 10.68 -0.79 8.48
CA ASN A 144 10.59 -1.38 9.82
C ASN A 144 9.56 -2.53 9.86
N ASP A 145 9.52 -3.25 10.99
CA ASP A 145 8.64 -4.41 11.19
C ASP A 145 7.27 -4.04 11.79
N GLU A 146 6.88 -2.75 11.76
CA GLU A 146 5.59 -2.29 12.29
C GLU A 146 4.44 -2.59 11.32
N GLU A 147 3.86 -3.78 11.41
CA GLU A 147 2.68 -4.15 10.63
C GLU A 147 1.38 -3.52 11.21
N PRO A 148 0.43 -3.12 10.37
CA PRO A 148 0.44 -3.10 8.91
C PRO A 148 0.99 -1.78 8.32
N HIS A 149 1.53 -0.90 9.12
CA HIS A 149 1.97 0.46 8.75
C HIS A 149 3.48 0.59 8.74
N ASN A 150 4.15 -0.30 7.98
CA ASN A 150 5.60 -0.23 7.83
C ASN A 150 6.05 1.16 7.37
N LYS A 151 7.06 1.70 8.05
CA LYS A 151 7.69 2.97 7.70
C LYS A 151 9.09 2.70 7.16
N PHE A 152 9.47 3.41 6.12
CA PHE A 152 10.84 3.37 5.66
C PHE A 152 11.71 4.22 6.59
N VAL A 153 12.64 3.57 7.28
CA VAL A 153 13.62 4.21 8.18
C VAL A 153 14.93 4.37 7.42
N PHE A 154 15.42 5.59 7.30
CA PHE A 154 16.60 5.92 6.52
C PHE A 154 17.41 7.06 7.15
N GLN A 155 18.64 7.22 6.69
CA GLN A 155 19.54 8.31 7.08
C GLN A 155 19.77 9.23 5.88
N GLY A 156 19.72 10.54 6.11
CA GLY A 156 19.90 11.55 5.08
C GLY A 156 18.69 12.41 4.84
N GLU A 157 18.75 13.27 3.83
CA GLU A 157 17.67 14.18 3.45
C GLU A 157 16.69 13.50 2.51
N ALA A 158 15.39 13.79 2.68
CA ALA A 158 14.34 13.37 1.75
C ALA A 158 13.80 14.56 0.96
N GLY A 159 13.62 14.33 -0.35
CA GLY A 159 12.94 15.26 -1.25
C GLY A 159 11.49 14.84 -1.52
N HIS A 160 10.80 15.66 -2.33
CA HIS A 160 9.45 15.39 -2.79
C HIS A 160 9.39 15.53 -4.31
N LEU A 161 8.86 14.51 -4.98
CA LEU A 161 8.47 14.62 -6.38
C LEU A 161 7.06 15.25 -6.44
N ARG A 162 6.77 15.90 -7.57
CA ARG A 162 5.50 16.62 -7.76
C ARG A 162 4.48 15.79 -8.50
N THR A 163 4.96 14.97 -9.43
CA THR A 163 4.11 14.12 -10.26
C THR A 163 3.57 12.94 -9.47
N PRO A 164 2.27 12.70 -9.48
CA PRO A 164 1.69 11.61 -8.70
C PRO A 164 1.94 10.24 -9.31
N LEU A 165 2.07 9.24 -8.43
CA LEU A 165 1.99 7.82 -8.74
C LEU A 165 0.52 7.41 -8.79
N ASP A 166 0.06 6.79 -9.88
CA ASP A 166 -1.31 6.31 -9.99
C ASP A 166 -1.49 5.01 -9.23
N HIS A 167 -2.49 4.96 -8.34
CA HIS A 167 -2.78 3.83 -7.49
C HIS A 167 -4.25 3.39 -7.64
N TYR A 168 -4.46 2.22 -8.22
CA TYR A 168 -5.78 1.63 -8.47
C TYR A 168 -6.20 0.78 -7.27
N THR A 169 -6.57 1.45 -6.19
CA THR A 169 -6.82 0.86 -4.86
C THR A 169 -7.87 -0.24 -4.89
N GLU A 170 -9.04 0.05 -5.45
CA GLU A 170 -10.13 -0.91 -5.65
C GLU A 170 -10.82 -0.63 -6.97
N ARG A 171 -10.86 -1.65 -7.85
CA ARG A 171 -11.54 -1.54 -9.14
C ARG A 171 -13.03 -1.77 -9.02
N THR A 172 -13.44 -2.66 -8.11
CA THR A 172 -14.83 -3.06 -7.89
C THR A 172 -15.20 -3.04 -6.41
N ILE A 173 -16.50 -3.06 -6.13
CA ILE A 173 -17.02 -3.23 -4.77
C ILE A 173 -16.61 -4.60 -4.19
N GLU A 174 -16.53 -5.64 -5.03
CA GLU A 174 -16.08 -6.97 -4.62
C GLU A 174 -14.62 -6.97 -4.16
N ASP A 175 -13.71 -6.30 -4.90
CA ASP A 175 -12.32 -6.14 -4.49
C ASP A 175 -12.22 -5.39 -3.15
N HIS A 176 -13.08 -4.38 -2.95
CA HIS A 176 -13.19 -3.66 -1.69
C HIS A 176 -13.53 -4.63 -0.53
N PHE A 177 -14.58 -5.45 -0.67
CA PHE A 177 -14.98 -6.38 0.41
C PHE A 177 -13.91 -7.42 0.72
N ARG A 178 -13.17 -7.91 -0.27
CA ARG A 178 -12.06 -8.84 -0.06
C ARG A 178 -10.97 -8.23 0.81
N LYS A 179 -10.49 -7.02 0.45
CA LYS A 179 -9.52 -6.25 1.24
C LYS A 179 -10.07 -5.85 2.61
N PHE A 180 -11.32 -5.41 2.65
CA PHE A 180 -12.03 -4.98 3.85
C PHE A 180 -12.06 -6.05 4.94
N ASN A 181 -12.38 -7.30 4.59
CA ASN A 181 -12.41 -8.38 5.56
C ASN A 181 -11.03 -8.59 6.22
N ASN A 182 -9.97 -8.64 5.41
CA ASN A 182 -8.60 -8.84 5.89
C ASN A 182 -8.13 -7.67 6.76
N PHE A 183 -8.27 -6.43 6.28
CA PHE A 183 -7.81 -5.26 7.02
C PHE A 183 -8.58 -5.03 8.32
N THR A 184 -9.90 -5.30 8.36
CA THR A 184 -10.66 -5.21 9.61
C THR A 184 -10.24 -6.26 10.62
N THR A 185 -9.84 -7.47 10.18
CA THR A 185 -9.30 -8.52 11.06
C THR A 185 -7.96 -8.11 11.65
N LEU A 186 -7.01 -7.71 10.81
CA LEU A 186 -5.69 -7.25 11.26
C LEU A 186 -5.81 -6.06 12.22
N ALA A 187 -6.67 -5.08 11.91
CA ALA A 187 -6.88 -3.92 12.77
C ALA A 187 -7.55 -4.28 14.12
N ALA A 188 -8.41 -5.29 14.15
CA ALA A 188 -9.00 -5.79 15.40
C ALA A 188 -7.96 -6.51 16.26
N GLN A 189 -7.13 -7.37 15.66
CA GLN A 189 -6.04 -8.08 16.34
C GLN A 189 -5.01 -7.11 16.93
N GLU A 190 -4.58 -6.11 16.15
CA GLU A 190 -3.66 -5.08 16.63
C GLU A 190 -4.26 -4.30 17.80
N ARG A 191 -5.55 -3.97 17.71
CA ARG A 191 -6.25 -3.27 18.80
C ARG A 191 -6.39 -4.13 20.05
N ALA A 192 -6.54 -5.46 19.91
CA ALA A 192 -6.63 -6.39 21.03
C ALA A 192 -5.34 -6.45 21.87
N LYS A 193 -4.17 -6.18 21.27
CA LYS A 193 -2.89 -6.12 22.01
C LYS A 193 -2.88 -5.02 23.08
N THR A 194 -3.58 -3.91 22.85
CA THR A 194 -3.56 -2.72 23.72
C THR A 194 -4.87 -2.47 24.45
N ARG A 195 -5.95 -3.16 24.08
CA ARG A 195 -7.28 -2.93 24.61
C ARG A 195 -7.97 -4.25 25.00
N ARG A 196 -8.42 -4.34 26.26
CA ARG A 196 -9.04 -5.53 26.84
C ARG A 196 -10.58 -5.49 26.87
N THR A 197 -11.22 -4.43 26.43
CA THR A 197 -12.67 -4.27 26.43
C THR A 197 -13.14 -3.55 25.17
N ALA A 198 -14.25 -4.02 24.61
CA ALA A 198 -15.02 -3.32 23.57
C ALA A 198 -16.38 -2.91 24.16
N HIS A 199 -16.74 -1.67 24.01
CA HIS A 199 -17.98 -1.12 24.58
C HIS A 199 -19.03 -0.90 23.49
N TRP A 200 -20.32 -0.92 23.87
CA TRP A 200 -21.42 -0.73 22.93
C TRP A 200 -21.33 0.61 22.13
N TYR A 201 -20.80 1.67 22.73
CA TYR A 201 -20.59 2.95 22.03
C TYR A 201 -19.52 2.89 20.94
N ASP A 202 -18.60 1.95 20.99
CA ASP A 202 -17.63 1.69 19.94
C ASP A 202 -18.31 1.15 18.67
N LEU A 203 -19.42 0.43 18.83
CA LEU A 203 -20.23 -0.16 17.76
C LEU A 203 -21.31 0.78 17.23
N THR A 204 -21.68 1.82 17.98
CA THR A 204 -22.75 2.74 17.60
C THR A 204 -22.22 4.12 17.22
N PHE A 205 -21.71 4.87 18.19
CA PHE A 205 -21.31 6.26 17.96
C PHE A 205 -20.06 6.40 17.07
N ARG A 206 -19.06 5.53 17.21
CA ARG A 206 -17.83 5.67 16.41
C ARG A 206 -18.07 5.48 14.91
N PRO A 207 -18.83 4.50 14.42
CA PRO A 207 -19.19 4.42 13.01
C PRO A 207 -19.91 5.65 12.48
N ILE A 208 -20.91 6.16 13.24
CA ILE A 208 -21.66 7.36 12.88
C ILE A 208 -20.73 8.57 12.76
N LEU A 209 -19.88 8.80 13.77
CA LEU A 209 -18.91 9.89 13.75
C LEU A 209 -17.89 9.72 12.60
N THR A 210 -17.51 8.48 12.27
CA THR A 210 -16.63 8.20 11.13
C THR A 210 -17.30 8.60 9.83
N PHE A 211 -18.58 8.26 9.62
CA PHE A 211 -19.31 8.70 8.44
C PHE A 211 -19.29 10.23 8.29
N PHE A 212 -19.69 10.95 9.32
CA PHE A 212 -19.72 12.41 9.28
C PHE A 212 -18.32 13.03 9.10
N LYS A 213 -17.29 12.44 9.72
CA LYS A 213 -15.90 12.86 9.51
C LYS A 213 -15.50 12.75 8.03
N TYR A 214 -15.78 11.62 7.38
CA TYR A 214 -15.41 11.43 5.98
C TYR A 214 -16.31 12.24 5.04
N TYR A 215 -17.62 12.19 5.25
CA TYR A 215 -18.58 12.82 4.34
C TYR A 215 -18.59 14.35 4.44
N LEU A 216 -18.60 14.89 5.68
CA LEU A 216 -18.66 16.34 5.90
C LEU A 216 -17.26 16.95 6.09
N GLN A 217 -16.51 16.56 7.13
CA GLN A 217 -15.25 17.20 7.48
C GLN A 217 -14.18 17.02 6.41
N ARG A 218 -14.07 15.80 5.82
CA ARG A 218 -13.15 15.50 4.71
C ARG A 218 -13.76 15.76 3.34
N GLN A 219 -14.92 16.44 3.29
CA GLN A 219 -15.59 16.91 2.09
C GLN A 219 -15.95 15.78 1.09
N GLY A 220 -16.28 14.58 1.58
CA GLY A 220 -16.70 13.45 0.74
C GLY A 220 -17.93 13.79 -0.12
N PHE A 221 -18.84 14.65 0.35
CA PHE A 221 -19.99 15.12 -0.42
C PHE A 221 -19.62 15.78 -1.76
N ARG A 222 -18.39 16.32 -1.89
CA ARG A 222 -17.90 16.93 -3.14
C ARG A 222 -17.47 15.90 -4.17
N GLU A 223 -17.31 14.64 -3.77
CA GLU A 223 -17.00 13.51 -4.66
C GLU A 223 -18.26 12.80 -5.16
N GLY A 224 -19.46 13.34 -4.88
CA GLY A 224 -20.74 12.80 -5.30
C GLY A 224 -20.99 11.39 -4.74
N MET A 225 -21.53 10.48 -5.55
CA MET A 225 -21.86 9.11 -5.14
C MET A 225 -20.62 8.33 -4.66
N HIS A 226 -19.45 8.51 -5.30
CA HIS A 226 -18.21 7.87 -4.86
C HIS A 226 -17.84 8.27 -3.43
N GLY A 227 -17.92 9.57 -3.12
CA GLY A 227 -17.63 10.07 -1.78
C GLY A 227 -18.63 9.57 -0.72
N PHE A 228 -19.91 9.45 -1.08
CA PHE A 228 -20.92 8.85 -0.22
C PHE A 228 -20.60 7.39 0.08
N VAL A 229 -20.39 6.57 -0.97
CA VAL A 229 -20.07 5.14 -0.84
C VAL A 229 -18.81 4.91 -0.01
N ILE A 230 -17.73 5.64 -0.29
CA ILE A 230 -16.48 5.53 0.48
C ILE A 230 -16.70 5.93 1.95
N SER A 231 -17.52 6.96 2.23
CA SER A 231 -17.82 7.37 3.61
C SER A 231 -18.63 6.32 4.36
N VAL A 232 -19.56 5.64 3.69
CA VAL A 232 -20.31 4.50 4.24
C VAL A 232 -19.36 3.34 4.54
N PHE A 233 -18.47 2.98 3.60
CA PHE A 233 -17.48 1.92 3.84
C PHE A 233 -16.51 2.24 4.98
N ALA A 234 -16.07 3.49 5.12
CA ALA A 234 -15.25 3.91 6.25
C ALA A 234 -15.98 3.75 7.60
N SER A 235 -17.28 4.05 7.61
CA SER A 235 -18.18 3.81 8.76
C SER A 235 -18.32 2.32 9.07
N MET A 236 -18.60 1.51 8.04
CA MET A 236 -18.70 0.06 8.15
C MET A 236 -17.38 -0.57 8.62
N TYR A 237 -16.24 -0.09 8.11
CA TYR A 237 -14.92 -0.51 8.55
C TYR A 237 -14.75 -0.31 10.07
N THR A 238 -15.16 0.85 10.55
CA THR A 238 -15.10 1.15 11.99
C THR A 238 -15.99 0.20 12.78
N PHE A 239 -17.21 -0.03 12.33
CA PHE A 239 -18.14 -0.98 12.97
C PHE A 239 -17.56 -2.41 13.01
N VAL A 240 -17.19 -2.95 11.84
CA VAL A 240 -16.71 -4.34 11.72
C VAL A 240 -15.41 -4.58 12.50
N LYS A 241 -14.47 -3.61 12.46
CA LYS A 241 -13.27 -3.68 13.29
C LYS A 241 -13.58 -3.82 14.79
N TYR A 242 -14.50 -3.03 15.31
CA TYR A 242 -14.86 -3.12 16.74
C TYR A 242 -15.75 -4.32 17.04
N ALA A 243 -16.57 -4.81 16.12
CA ALA A 243 -17.31 -6.05 16.27
C ALA A 243 -16.36 -7.26 16.34
N LYS A 244 -15.37 -7.32 15.45
CA LYS A 244 -14.32 -8.35 15.51
C LYS A 244 -13.48 -8.25 16.80
N LEU A 245 -13.15 -7.03 17.26
CA LEU A 245 -12.46 -6.83 18.52
C LEU A 245 -13.28 -7.37 19.70
N TRP A 246 -14.58 -7.07 19.73
CA TRP A 246 -15.49 -7.58 20.76
C TRP A 246 -15.52 -9.12 20.74
N ASP A 247 -15.62 -9.72 19.58
CA ASP A 247 -15.66 -11.19 19.43
C ASP A 247 -14.34 -11.84 19.89
N LEU A 248 -13.18 -11.28 19.51
CA LEU A 248 -11.87 -11.74 19.96
C LEU A 248 -11.72 -11.68 21.50
N ILE A 249 -12.13 -10.57 22.12
CA ILE A 249 -12.04 -10.39 23.57
C ILE A 249 -12.98 -11.38 24.28
N ARG A 250 -14.19 -11.58 23.74
CA ARG A 250 -15.16 -12.56 24.27
C ARG A 250 -14.58 -13.97 24.21
N ALA A 251 -14.07 -14.40 23.07
CA ALA A 251 -13.47 -15.72 22.92
C ALA A 251 -12.32 -15.95 23.92
N GLN A 252 -11.44 -14.96 24.12
CA GLN A 252 -10.37 -15.03 25.09
C GLN A 252 -10.89 -15.18 26.53
N ASN A 253 -11.96 -14.47 26.89
CA ASN A 253 -12.54 -14.54 28.25
C ASN A 253 -13.27 -15.87 28.49
N ASP A 254 -13.87 -16.46 27.46
CA ASP A 254 -14.60 -17.71 27.49
C ASP A 254 -13.67 -18.96 27.37
N GLY A 255 -12.35 -18.75 27.20
CA GLY A 255 -11.37 -19.82 27.00
C GLY A 255 -11.52 -20.56 25.67
N LEU A 256 -12.15 -19.92 24.66
CA LEU A 256 -12.32 -20.45 23.32
C LEU A 256 -11.12 -20.07 22.45
N ASP A 257 -10.74 -20.96 21.54
CA ASP A 257 -9.74 -20.62 20.52
C ASP A 257 -10.24 -19.44 19.65
N PRO A 258 -9.38 -18.45 19.38
CA PRO A 258 -9.76 -17.35 18.49
C PRO A 258 -10.10 -17.92 17.10
N PRO A 259 -11.09 -17.34 16.39
CA PRO A 259 -11.46 -17.79 15.06
C PRO A 259 -10.23 -17.78 14.13
N PRO A 260 -10.09 -18.80 13.26
CA PRO A 260 -8.97 -18.87 12.32
C PRO A 260 -8.96 -17.63 11.41
N VAL A 261 -7.77 -17.15 11.11
CA VAL A 261 -7.50 -15.97 10.27
C VAL A 261 -7.73 -16.28 8.79
#